data_cb08bdf5c4fd713af9dd2ba37885b25f
#
_entry.id   cb08bdf5c4fd713af9dd2ba37885b25f
#
_cell.length_a   1.000
_cell.length_b   1.000
_cell.length_c   1.000
_cell.angle_alpha   90.00
_cell.angle_beta   90.00
_cell.angle_gamma   90.00
#
_symmetry.space_group_name_H-M   'P 1'
#
loop_
_entity.id
_entity.type
_entity.pdbx_description
1 polymer ?
#
loop_
_entity_poly.entity_id
_entity_poly.type
_entity_poly.pdbx_seq_one_letter_code
_entity_poly.pdbx_strand_id
1 'polypeptide(L)'
;MSDPMDTSIADQSFDWKKAVWTLKTSPKTKLFVWKALHGAIPAGEALRARQINVDGKCKRCNLPETIDHLFFHCPFAKQVWTSAPVFPSIEYNGSIVLRNQWINLISRKNLPPTGVEGQLAPWILWGIWTARNNLVFNDKLTSAAETLSKAIYLAREWGTCQTISSPLPAVPPTLA
;
A
#
# COMPACT_ATOMS: atom_id res chain seq x y z
N MET A 1 4.94 32.60 15.34
CA MET A 1 3.90 31.81 16.06
C MET A 1 2.91 31.39 14.99
N SER A 2 3.08 30.22 14.45
CA SER A 2 2.20 29.68 13.40
C SER A 2 1.30 28.64 14.05
N ASP A 3 -0.01 28.82 13.90
CA ASP A 3 -1.08 28.04 14.54
C ASP A 3 -1.05 26.56 14.12
N PRO A 4 -1.27 25.61 15.03
CA PRO A 4 -1.38 24.18 14.73
C PRO A 4 -2.78 23.75 14.28
N MET A 5 -3.62 24.64 13.74
CA MET A 5 -5.06 24.39 13.51
C MET A 5 -5.46 23.89 12.12
N ASP A 6 -4.51 23.68 11.18
CA ASP A 6 -4.92 23.37 9.80
C ASP A 6 -4.94 21.87 9.45
N THR A 7 -4.49 21.00 10.34
CA THR A 7 -4.46 19.54 10.09
C THR A 7 -5.80 18.85 10.38
N SER A 8 -6.67 19.43 11.18
CA SER A 8 -7.91 18.78 11.63
C SER A 8 -9.08 18.88 10.62
N ILE A 9 -9.11 19.93 9.79
CA ILE A 9 -10.22 20.16 8.84
C ILE A 9 -10.09 19.25 7.61
N ALA A 10 -8.87 19.03 7.14
CA ALA A 10 -8.61 18.11 6.01
C ALA A 10 -8.86 16.63 6.36
N ASP A 11 -8.76 16.28 7.64
CA ASP A 11 -8.99 14.90 8.12
C ASP A 11 -10.48 14.57 8.27
N GLN A 12 -11.33 15.56 8.52
CA GLN A 12 -12.78 15.37 8.63
C GLN A 12 -13.48 15.12 7.27
N SER A 13 -12.85 15.49 6.13
CA SER A 13 -13.42 15.28 4.79
C SER A 13 -12.98 13.97 4.12
N PHE A 14 -11.98 13.28 4.66
CA PHE A 14 -11.46 12.05 4.08
C PHE A 14 -12.26 10.84 4.57
N ASP A 15 -12.99 10.21 3.66
CA ASP A 15 -13.81 9.02 3.98
C ASP A 15 -12.92 7.79 4.24
N TRP A 16 -12.46 7.67 5.47
CA TRP A 16 -11.60 6.55 5.93
C TRP A 16 -12.28 5.19 5.78
N LYS A 17 -13.60 5.13 5.95
CA LYS A 17 -14.34 3.88 5.77
C LYS A 17 -14.19 3.38 4.34
N LYS A 18 -14.48 4.24 3.37
CA LYS A 18 -14.37 3.93 1.94
C LYS A 18 -12.91 3.74 1.51
N ALA A 19 -12.01 4.58 2.02
CA ALA A 19 -10.61 4.60 1.60
C ALA A 19 -9.79 3.41 2.12
N VAL A 20 -10.14 2.84 3.28
CA VAL A 20 -9.34 1.81 3.94
C VAL A 20 -10.17 0.61 4.38
N TRP A 21 -11.25 0.84 5.15
CA TRP A 21 -11.90 -0.25 5.87
C TRP A 21 -12.78 -1.13 5.00
N THR A 22 -13.29 -0.63 3.87
CA THR A 22 -14.07 -1.43 2.90
C THR A 22 -13.20 -2.13 1.86
N LEU A 23 -11.88 -1.92 1.85
CA LEU A 23 -10.99 -2.59 0.89
C LEU A 23 -11.04 -4.11 1.05
N LYS A 24 -11.01 -4.82 -0.07
CA LYS A 24 -10.89 -6.29 -0.10
C LYS A 24 -9.43 -6.71 0.11
N THR A 25 -8.97 -6.59 1.34
CA THR A 25 -7.60 -6.94 1.73
C THR A 25 -7.52 -7.37 3.20
N SER A 26 -6.41 -7.96 3.63
CA SER A 26 -6.26 -8.46 4.99
C SER A 26 -6.38 -7.35 6.05
N PRO A 27 -6.85 -7.63 7.27
CA PRO A 27 -6.90 -6.65 8.35
C PRO A 27 -5.54 -6.02 8.65
N LYS A 28 -4.47 -6.81 8.56
CA LYS A 28 -3.08 -6.34 8.72
C LYS A 28 -2.71 -5.30 7.65
N THR A 29 -3.07 -5.56 6.40
CA THR A 29 -2.82 -4.65 5.29
C THR A 29 -3.64 -3.37 5.43
N LYS A 30 -4.91 -3.45 5.86
CA LYS A 30 -5.74 -2.26 6.14
C LYS A 30 -5.10 -1.37 7.20
N LEU A 31 -4.68 -1.94 8.32
CA LEU A 31 -4.02 -1.19 9.39
C LEU A 31 -2.71 -0.55 8.92
N PHE A 32 -1.93 -1.26 8.10
CA PHE A 32 -0.71 -0.73 7.51
C PHE A 32 -1.01 0.46 6.60
N VAL A 33 -1.97 0.33 5.68
CA VAL A 33 -2.38 1.42 4.78
C VAL A 33 -2.86 2.63 5.57
N TRP A 34 -3.69 2.43 6.60
CA TRP A 34 -4.14 3.49 7.49
C TRP A 34 -2.96 4.24 8.12
N LYS A 35 -1.96 3.51 8.66
CA LYS A 35 -0.74 4.12 9.21
C LYS A 35 0.08 4.85 8.15
N ALA A 36 0.20 4.30 6.94
CA ALA A 36 0.93 4.95 5.85
C ALA A 36 0.29 6.28 5.43
N LEU A 37 -1.04 6.30 5.31
CA LEU A 37 -1.79 7.51 4.97
C LEU A 37 -1.74 8.60 6.06
N HIS A 38 -1.51 8.21 7.33
CA HIS A 38 -1.29 9.13 8.45
C HIS A 38 0.17 9.51 8.66
N GLY A 39 1.09 9.08 7.80
CA GLY A 39 2.51 9.34 8.03
C GLY A 39 3.10 8.62 9.24
N ALA A 40 2.43 7.58 9.74
CA ALA A 40 2.75 6.92 11.01
C ALA A 40 3.64 5.68 10.88
N ILE A 41 4.05 5.31 9.66
CA ILE A 41 5.03 4.23 9.47
C ILE A 41 6.46 4.74 9.74
N PRO A 42 7.36 3.91 10.29
CA PRO A 42 8.71 4.31 10.66
C PRO A 42 9.65 4.34 9.45
N ALA A 43 9.36 5.21 8.47
CA ALA A 43 10.30 5.56 7.40
C ALA A 43 11.43 6.46 7.92
N GLY A 44 12.54 6.56 7.21
CA GLY A 44 13.76 7.22 7.68
C GLY A 44 13.54 8.66 8.16
N GLU A 45 12.87 9.49 7.37
CA GLU A 45 12.58 10.88 7.76
C GLU A 45 11.60 10.97 8.94
N ALA A 46 10.61 10.06 9.02
CA ALA A 46 9.69 10.01 10.16
C ALA A 46 10.39 9.61 11.46
N LEU A 47 11.41 8.75 11.38
CA LEU A 47 12.24 8.38 12.54
C LEU A 47 13.13 9.56 12.96
N ARG A 48 13.76 10.27 12.03
CA ARG A 48 14.54 11.49 12.33
C ARG A 48 13.69 12.57 13.00
N ALA A 49 12.50 12.81 12.49
CA ALA A 49 11.56 13.78 13.07
C ALA A 49 11.19 13.45 14.52
N ARG A 50 11.26 12.16 14.91
CA ARG A 50 11.07 11.68 16.28
C ARG A 50 12.38 11.64 17.09
N GLN A 51 13.44 12.28 16.60
CA GLN A 51 14.76 12.32 17.25
C GLN A 51 15.42 10.95 17.43
N ILE A 52 15.04 9.96 16.62
CA ILE A 52 15.71 8.65 16.59
C ILE A 52 16.99 8.82 15.75
N ASN A 53 18.12 8.33 16.28
CA ASN A 53 19.42 8.45 15.62
C ASN A 53 19.53 7.52 14.41
N VAL A 54 19.00 7.97 13.27
CA VAL A 54 19.11 7.35 11.94
C VAL A 54 19.48 8.41 10.91
N ASP A 55 20.11 8.02 9.81
CA ASP A 55 20.50 8.96 8.75
C ASP A 55 19.31 9.49 7.93
N GLY A 56 18.15 8.87 8.05
CA GLY A 56 16.92 9.27 7.36
C GLY A 56 16.91 8.99 5.85
N LYS A 57 17.92 8.27 5.34
CA LYS A 57 18.12 8.03 3.92
C LYS A 57 17.59 6.67 3.47
N CYS A 58 17.12 6.64 2.23
CA CYS A 58 16.74 5.41 1.56
C CYS A 58 17.97 4.52 1.31
N LYS A 59 17.98 3.29 1.82
CA LYS A 59 19.10 2.36 1.67
C LYS A 59 19.34 1.92 0.20
N ARG A 60 18.39 2.17 -0.71
CA ARG A 60 18.52 1.84 -2.14
C ARG A 60 19.14 2.93 -2.99
N CYS A 61 18.77 4.19 -2.76
CA CYS A 61 19.18 5.30 -3.63
C CYS A 61 19.82 6.48 -2.88
N ASN A 62 19.95 6.38 -1.57
CA ASN A 62 20.59 7.38 -0.70
C ASN A 62 19.89 8.77 -0.65
N LEU A 63 18.70 8.90 -1.20
CA LEU A 63 17.88 10.11 -1.08
C LEU A 63 17.09 10.10 0.24
N PRO A 64 16.59 11.24 0.73
CA PRO A 64 15.75 11.30 1.93
C PRO A 64 14.57 10.33 1.82
N GLU A 65 14.40 9.46 2.84
CA GLU A 65 13.35 8.45 2.85
C GLU A 65 12.07 9.01 3.47
N THR A 66 11.34 9.82 2.69
CA THR A 66 9.96 10.20 3.00
C THR A 66 9.02 9.05 2.64
N ILE A 67 7.77 9.09 3.11
CA ILE A 67 6.75 8.11 2.74
C ILE A 67 6.47 8.13 1.23
N ASP A 68 6.38 9.33 0.65
CA ASP A 68 6.15 9.49 -0.79
C ASP A 68 7.35 9.02 -1.61
N HIS A 69 8.57 9.27 -1.13
CA HIS A 69 9.77 8.71 -1.75
C HIS A 69 9.73 7.18 -1.73
N LEU A 70 9.48 6.60 -0.56
CA LEU A 70 9.46 5.16 -0.36
C LEU A 70 8.49 4.46 -1.32
N PHE A 71 7.29 5.01 -1.50
CA PHE A 71 6.24 4.35 -2.28
C PHE A 71 6.18 4.76 -3.76
N PHE A 72 6.73 5.93 -4.14
CA PHE A 72 6.58 6.42 -5.52
C PHE A 72 7.87 6.95 -6.14
N HIS A 73 8.71 7.66 -5.38
CA HIS A 73 9.84 8.40 -5.97
C HIS A 73 11.15 7.61 -5.99
N CYS A 74 11.29 6.58 -5.17
CA CYS A 74 12.42 5.67 -5.25
C CYS A 74 12.44 4.95 -6.61
N PRO A 75 13.59 4.85 -7.30
CA PRO A 75 13.70 4.08 -8.56
C PRO A 75 13.12 2.68 -8.47
N PHE A 76 13.31 2.01 -7.35
CA PHE A 76 12.73 0.70 -7.08
C PHE A 76 11.19 0.73 -7.06
N ALA A 77 10.59 1.69 -6.34
CA ALA A 77 9.14 1.82 -6.27
C ALA A 77 8.55 2.16 -7.65
N LYS A 78 9.20 3.07 -8.39
CA LYS A 78 8.81 3.38 -9.78
C LYS A 78 8.78 2.13 -10.66
N GLN A 79 9.81 1.29 -10.56
CA GLN A 79 9.88 0.05 -11.32
C GLN A 79 8.76 -0.93 -10.94
N VAL A 80 8.43 -1.06 -9.66
CA VAL A 80 7.29 -1.89 -9.20
C VAL A 80 5.99 -1.41 -9.82
N TRP A 81 5.69 -0.10 -9.72
CA TRP A 81 4.45 0.46 -10.25
C TRP A 81 4.36 0.46 -11.78
N THR A 82 5.47 0.70 -12.47
CA THR A 82 5.52 0.63 -13.95
C THR A 82 5.20 -0.77 -14.46
N SER A 83 5.61 -1.81 -13.71
CA SER A 83 5.33 -3.21 -14.03
C SER A 83 3.98 -3.69 -13.49
N ALA A 84 3.30 -2.91 -12.65
CA ALA A 84 2.05 -3.31 -12.04
C ALA A 84 0.93 -3.47 -13.08
N PRO A 85 0.20 -4.60 -13.08
CA PRO A 85 -0.88 -4.85 -14.03
C PRO A 85 -2.17 -4.13 -13.60
N VAL A 86 -2.14 -2.80 -13.62
CA VAL A 86 -3.28 -1.93 -13.27
C VAL A 86 -3.52 -0.89 -14.37
N PHE A 87 -4.80 -0.52 -14.57
CA PHE A 87 -5.18 0.47 -15.56
C PHE A 87 -6.07 1.57 -14.94
N PRO A 88 -5.83 2.82 -15.26
CA PRO A 88 -4.68 3.36 -16.00
C PRO A 88 -3.36 3.17 -15.23
N SER A 89 -2.22 3.18 -15.93
CA SER A 89 -0.89 3.14 -15.30
C SER A 89 -0.62 4.41 -14.50
N ILE A 90 0.34 4.36 -13.56
CA ILE A 90 0.72 5.55 -12.80
C ILE A 90 1.52 6.50 -13.70
N GLU A 91 1.08 7.74 -13.77
CA GLU A 91 1.81 8.80 -14.43
C GLU A 91 2.65 9.56 -13.40
N TYR A 92 3.94 9.74 -13.71
CA TYR A 92 4.91 10.43 -12.84
C TYR A 92 5.05 11.90 -13.26
N ASN A 93 3.92 12.59 -13.43
CA ASN A 93 3.87 14.01 -13.77
C ASN A 93 3.94 14.86 -12.49
N GLY A 94 5.14 15.16 -12.02
CA GLY A 94 5.35 15.96 -10.81
C GLY A 94 5.50 15.13 -9.52
N SER A 95 5.25 15.77 -8.38
CA SER A 95 5.36 15.14 -7.06
C SER A 95 4.08 14.34 -6.74
N ILE A 96 4.22 13.04 -6.53
CA ILE A 96 3.12 12.17 -6.09
C ILE A 96 3.14 12.14 -4.56
N VAL A 97 2.01 12.51 -3.95
CA VAL A 97 1.75 12.41 -2.51
C VAL A 97 0.78 11.26 -2.28
N LEU A 98 1.15 10.30 -1.45
CA LEU A 98 0.37 9.07 -1.21
C LEU A 98 -1.09 9.39 -0.84
N ARG A 99 -1.31 10.28 0.12
CA ARG A 99 -2.65 10.61 0.61
C ARG A 99 -3.54 11.19 -0.50
N ASN A 100 -2.98 12.06 -1.34
CA ASN A 100 -3.73 12.72 -2.42
C ASN A 100 -4.07 11.76 -3.56
N GLN A 101 -3.20 10.78 -3.82
CA GLN A 101 -3.36 9.81 -4.91
C GLN A 101 -4.08 8.53 -4.48
N TRP A 102 -4.29 8.30 -3.19
CA TRP A 102 -4.77 7.03 -2.68
C TRP A 102 -6.11 6.59 -3.28
N ILE A 103 -7.09 7.47 -3.32
CA ILE A 103 -8.42 7.15 -3.89
C ILE A 103 -8.31 6.77 -5.36
N ASN A 104 -7.49 7.49 -6.11
CA ASN A 104 -7.21 7.17 -7.52
C ASN A 104 -6.53 5.78 -7.65
N LEU A 105 -5.57 5.48 -6.79
CA LEU A 105 -4.87 4.18 -6.79
C LEU A 105 -5.80 3.00 -6.56
N ILE A 106 -6.68 3.09 -5.58
CA ILE A 106 -7.62 2.00 -5.25
C ILE A 106 -8.78 1.88 -6.25
N SER A 107 -9.02 2.88 -7.06
CA SER A 107 -10.04 2.85 -8.14
C SER A 107 -9.53 2.20 -9.43
N ARG A 108 -8.22 1.94 -9.55
CA ARG A 108 -7.63 1.32 -10.75
C ARG A 108 -8.09 -0.12 -10.92
N LYS A 109 -8.30 -0.49 -12.18
CA LYS A 109 -8.69 -1.86 -12.54
C LYS A 109 -7.47 -2.76 -12.68
N ASN A 110 -7.54 -3.96 -12.15
CA ASN A 110 -6.52 -4.96 -12.39
C ASN A 110 -6.64 -5.50 -13.81
N LEU A 111 -5.52 -5.63 -14.50
CA LEU A 111 -5.47 -6.21 -15.84
C LEU A 111 -5.43 -7.75 -15.75
N PRO A 112 -6.17 -8.48 -16.64
CA PRO A 112 -6.02 -9.92 -16.72
C PRO A 112 -4.59 -10.28 -17.20
N PRO A 113 -4.06 -11.44 -16.81
CA PRO A 113 -4.68 -12.54 -16.05
C PRO A 113 -4.31 -12.55 -14.55
N THR A 114 -4.30 -11.40 -13.85
CA THR A 114 -3.86 -11.35 -12.45
C THR A 114 -4.66 -12.26 -11.51
N GLY A 115 -5.95 -12.47 -11.79
CA GLY A 115 -6.84 -13.24 -10.92
C GLY A 115 -7.09 -12.59 -9.55
N VAL A 116 -6.85 -11.28 -9.43
CA VAL A 116 -7.09 -10.50 -8.21
C VAL A 116 -8.44 -9.79 -8.34
N GLU A 117 -9.39 -10.12 -7.49
CA GLU A 117 -10.72 -9.51 -7.49
C GLU A 117 -10.79 -8.17 -6.77
N GLY A 118 -9.96 -7.96 -5.77
CA GLY A 118 -9.89 -6.71 -4.98
C GLY A 118 -8.87 -5.71 -5.52
N GLN A 119 -8.67 -4.66 -4.77
CA GLN A 119 -7.68 -3.63 -5.10
C GLN A 119 -6.25 -4.18 -4.93
N LEU A 120 -5.40 -4.02 -5.94
CA LEU A 120 -4.01 -4.47 -5.91
C LEU A 120 -3.09 -3.46 -5.19
N ALA A 121 -3.43 -2.18 -5.21
CA ALA A 121 -2.61 -1.11 -4.63
C ALA A 121 -2.21 -1.33 -3.16
N PRO A 122 -3.09 -1.76 -2.24
CA PRO A 122 -2.72 -2.04 -0.85
C PRO A 122 -1.62 -3.12 -0.73
N TRP A 123 -1.68 -4.13 -1.56
CA TRP A 123 -0.72 -5.23 -1.58
C TRP A 123 0.63 -4.80 -2.16
N ILE A 124 0.62 -3.93 -3.16
CA ILE A 124 1.84 -3.33 -3.71
C ILE A 124 2.54 -2.46 -2.65
N LEU A 125 1.80 -1.58 -1.95
CA LEU A 125 2.38 -0.79 -0.86
C LEU A 125 2.97 -1.69 0.23
N TRP A 126 2.25 -2.74 0.63
CA TRP A 126 2.74 -3.71 1.61
C TRP A 126 4.00 -4.44 1.11
N GLY A 127 4.04 -4.81 -0.16
CA GLY A 127 5.21 -5.43 -0.81
C GLY A 127 6.45 -4.52 -0.78
N ILE A 128 6.29 -3.26 -1.18
CA ILE A 128 7.37 -2.26 -1.17
C ILE A 128 7.89 -2.05 0.26
N TRP A 129 7.00 -1.91 1.24
CA TRP A 129 7.36 -1.77 2.66
C TRP A 129 8.12 -3.00 3.19
N THR A 130 7.66 -4.19 2.86
CA THR A 130 8.31 -5.44 3.27
C THR A 130 9.69 -5.58 2.63
N ALA A 131 9.83 -5.26 1.34
CA ALA A 131 11.10 -5.29 0.62
C ALA A 131 12.11 -4.29 1.21
N ARG A 132 11.63 -3.09 1.59
CA ARG A 132 12.44 -2.08 2.30
C ARG A 132 12.92 -2.62 3.65
N ASN A 133 12.04 -3.20 4.45
CA ASN A 133 12.39 -3.72 5.78
C ASN A 133 13.37 -4.89 5.69
N ASN A 134 13.21 -5.77 4.72
CA ASN A 134 14.17 -6.85 4.48
C ASN A 134 15.56 -6.30 4.14
N LEU A 135 15.64 -5.23 3.36
CA LEU A 135 16.92 -4.59 3.06
C LEU A 135 17.53 -3.90 4.27
N VAL A 136 16.72 -3.18 5.07
CA VAL A 136 17.22 -2.41 6.21
C VAL A 136 17.68 -3.30 7.35
N PHE A 137 16.91 -4.34 7.68
CA PHE A 137 17.15 -5.16 8.87
C PHE A 137 17.91 -6.47 8.59
N ASN A 138 17.82 -6.99 7.37
CA ASN A 138 18.37 -8.30 7.02
C ASN A 138 19.40 -8.24 5.88
N ASP A 139 19.74 -7.05 5.37
CA ASP A 139 20.59 -6.84 4.18
C ASP A 139 20.14 -7.66 2.95
N LYS A 140 18.85 -8.05 2.92
CA LYS A 140 18.28 -8.84 1.84
C LYS A 140 17.68 -7.94 0.77
N LEU A 141 18.34 -7.91 -0.37
CA LEU A 141 17.85 -7.21 -1.55
C LEU A 141 16.76 -8.04 -2.26
N THR A 142 15.62 -7.43 -2.52
CA THR A 142 14.52 -8.00 -3.31
C THR A 142 14.33 -7.16 -4.56
N SER A 143 14.16 -7.80 -5.72
CA SER A 143 13.89 -7.09 -6.98
C SER A 143 12.45 -6.54 -7.05
N ALA A 144 12.22 -5.61 -7.97
CA ALA A 144 10.89 -5.08 -8.23
C ALA A 144 9.93 -6.16 -8.73
N ALA A 145 10.42 -7.06 -9.60
CA ALA A 145 9.64 -8.17 -10.13
C ALA A 145 9.21 -9.17 -9.04
N GLU A 146 10.13 -9.56 -8.14
CA GLU A 146 9.81 -10.42 -7.00
C GLU A 146 8.81 -9.78 -6.05
N THR A 147 9.00 -8.48 -5.77
CA THR A 147 8.10 -7.71 -4.90
C THR A 147 6.69 -7.68 -5.46
N LEU A 148 6.54 -7.39 -6.75
CA LEU A 148 5.25 -7.35 -7.42
C LEU A 148 4.61 -8.73 -7.51
N SER A 149 5.37 -9.76 -7.89
CA SER A 149 4.87 -11.14 -7.95
C SER A 149 4.34 -11.63 -6.61
N LYS A 150 5.04 -11.29 -5.52
CA LYS A 150 4.60 -11.61 -4.16
C LYS A 150 3.35 -10.84 -3.76
N ALA A 151 3.24 -9.57 -4.12
CA ALA A 151 2.05 -8.76 -3.86
C ALA A 151 0.80 -9.35 -4.57
N ILE A 152 0.92 -9.74 -5.84
CA ILE A 152 -0.14 -10.39 -6.61
C ILE A 152 -0.50 -11.74 -5.99
N TYR A 153 0.49 -12.55 -5.65
CA TYR A 153 0.28 -13.85 -5.01
C TYR A 153 -0.53 -13.72 -3.70
N LEU A 154 -0.13 -12.82 -2.81
CA LEU A 154 -0.82 -12.59 -1.54
C LEU A 154 -2.25 -12.07 -1.73
N ALA A 155 -2.46 -11.20 -2.71
CA ALA A 155 -3.78 -10.68 -3.05
C ALA A 155 -4.73 -11.81 -3.53
N ARG A 156 -4.23 -12.71 -4.37
CA ARG A 156 -4.99 -13.89 -4.87
C ARG A 156 -5.29 -14.88 -3.75
N GLU A 157 -4.29 -15.22 -2.96
CA GLU A 157 -4.44 -16.14 -1.83
C GLU A 157 -5.50 -15.63 -0.84
N TRP A 158 -5.46 -14.34 -0.50
CA TRP A 158 -6.47 -13.71 0.33
C TRP A 158 -7.88 -13.85 -0.27
N GLY A 159 -8.06 -13.54 -1.55
CA GLY A 159 -9.34 -13.66 -2.24
C GLY A 159 -9.89 -15.08 -2.21
N THR A 160 -9.06 -16.08 -2.49
CA THR A 160 -9.42 -17.49 -2.45
C THR A 160 -9.85 -17.94 -1.05
N CYS A 161 -9.14 -17.53 -0.01
CA CYS A 161 -9.51 -17.85 1.38
C CYS A 161 -10.86 -17.27 1.78
N GLN A 162 -11.23 -16.07 1.28
CA GLN A 162 -12.53 -15.46 1.58
C GLN A 162 -13.70 -16.22 0.93
N THR A 163 -13.53 -16.71 -0.30
CA THR A 163 -14.56 -17.49 -0.99
C THR A 163 -14.83 -18.84 -0.31
N ILE A 164 -13.81 -19.50 0.21
CA ILE A 164 -13.95 -20.78 0.93
C ILE A 164 -14.62 -20.57 2.30
N SER A 165 -14.43 -19.42 2.94
CA SER A 165 -15.00 -19.11 4.26
C SER A 165 -16.45 -18.62 4.21
N SER A 166 -17.03 -18.38 3.03
CA SER A 166 -18.45 -18.06 2.90
C SER A 166 -19.31 -19.29 3.19
N PRO A 167 -20.32 -19.23 4.09
CA PRO A 167 -21.22 -20.35 4.34
C PRO A 167 -21.88 -20.80 3.04
N LEU A 168 -21.93 -22.10 2.81
CA LEU A 168 -22.73 -22.66 1.73
C LEU A 168 -24.20 -22.15 1.85
N PRO A 169 -24.85 -21.78 0.73
CA PRO A 169 -26.25 -21.40 0.78
C PRO A 169 -27.06 -22.53 1.43
N ALA A 170 -27.87 -22.17 2.42
CA ALA A 170 -28.72 -23.11 3.12
C ALA A 170 -29.59 -23.84 2.09
N VAL A 171 -29.49 -25.18 2.06
CA VAL A 171 -30.36 -26.01 1.25
C VAL A 171 -31.80 -25.78 1.74
N PRO A 172 -32.75 -25.38 0.86
CA PRO A 172 -34.13 -25.20 1.27
C PRO A 172 -34.67 -26.53 1.78
N PRO A 173 -35.49 -26.56 2.87
CA PRO A 173 -36.06 -27.78 3.38
C PRO A 173 -36.93 -28.41 2.30
N THR A 174 -36.65 -29.68 1.99
CA THR A 174 -37.48 -30.50 1.11
C THR A 174 -38.82 -30.68 1.81
N LEU A 175 -39.88 -30.10 1.26
CA LEU A 175 -41.23 -30.35 1.71
C LEU A 175 -41.57 -31.82 1.37
N ALA A 176 -41.83 -32.60 2.40
CA ALA A 176 -42.41 -33.95 2.31
C ALA A 176 -43.91 -33.88 2.10
#